data_2ce579e6f7bee508c7ce8cef9c641931
#
_entry.id   2ce579e6f7bee508c7ce8cef9c641931
#
_cell.length_a   1.000
_cell.length_b   1.000
_cell.length_c   1.000
_cell.angle_alpha   90.00
_cell.angle_beta   90.00
_cell.angle_gamma   90.00
#
_symmetry.space_group_name_H-M   'P 1'
#
loop_
_entity.id
_entity.type
_entity.pdbx_description
1 polymer ?
#
loop_
_entity_poly.entity_id
_entity_poly.type
_entity_poly.pdbx_seq_one_letter_code
_entity_poly.pdbx_strand_id
1 'polypeptide(L)'
;QYNIQGMEKEREAMLQETQGMLYGMQYEIQSMQKRITAMEEKIIPALRKTFDATFLVYQENKIQLPAVIDAWEAQTMMQMNVLDEKLKLYEMIVDYEKELYR
;
A
#
# COMPACT_ATOMS: atom_id res chain seq x y z
N GLN A 1 -17.55 -40.41 23.09
CA GLN A 1 -16.50 -40.66 22.08
C GLN A 1 -16.87 -40.04 20.74
N TYR A 2 -18.10 -40.24 20.33
CA TYR A 2 -18.60 -39.72 19.05
C TYR A 2 -18.54 -38.21 18.99
N ASN A 3 -18.95 -37.52 20.06
CA ASN A 3 -18.93 -36.05 20.13
C ASN A 3 -17.53 -35.50 20.23
N ILE A 4 -16.59 -36.18 20.86
CA ILE A 4 -15.22 -35.77 21.01
C ILE A 4 -14.52 -35.72 19.65
N GLN A 5 -14.72 -36.73 18.80
CA GLN A 5 -14.12 -36.76 17.47
C GLN A 5 -14.69 -35.68 16.57
N GLY A 6 -16.00 -35.40 16.66
CA GLY A 6 -16.61 -34.29 15.95
C GLY A 6 -16.06 -32.94 16.38
N MET A 7 -15.88 -32.73 17.68
CA MET A 7 -15.34 -31.50 18.22
C MET A 7 -13.88 -31.29 17.82
N GLU A 8 -13.08 -32.35 17.78
CA GLU A 8 -11.69 -32.28 17.35
C GLU A 8 -11.58 -31.88 15.88
N LYS A 9 -12.44 -32.45 15.01
CA LYS A 9 -12.46 -32.10 13.60
C LYS A 9 -12.89 -30.65 13.38
N GLU A 10 -13.89 -30.20 14.12
CA GLU A 10 -14.33 -28.79 14.06
C GLU A 10 -13.22 -27.84 14.50
N ARG A 11 -12.50 -28.19 15.56
CA ARG A 11 -11.37 -27.41 16.04
C ARG A 11 -10.26 -27.34 15.00
N GLU A 12 -9.93 -28.47 14.37
CA GLU A 12 -8.93 -28.51 13.29
C GLU A 12 -9.32 -27.63 12.13
N ALA A 13 -10.59 -27.71 11.70
CA ALA A 13 -11.10 -26.88 10.62
C ALA A 13 -11.01 -25.40 10.96
N MET A 14 -11.37 -25.03 12.19
CA MET A 14 -11.27 -23.64 12.65
C MET A 14 -9.82 -23.16 12.68
N LEU A 15 -8.89 -23.99 13.14
CA LEU A 15 -7.47 -23.67 13.16
C LEU A 15 -6.93 -23.48 11.75
N GLN A 16 -7.31 -24.33 10.82
CA GLN A 16 -6.90 -24.22 9.42
C GLN A 16 -7.44 -22.94 8.78
N GLU A 17 -8.69 -22.60 9.03
CA GLU A 17 -9.29 -21.35 8.55
C GLU A 17 -8.55 -20.13 9.10
N THR A 18 -8.26 -20.14 10.40
CA THR A 18 -7.54 -19.04 11.06
C THR A 18 -6.13 -18.88 10.48
N GLN A 19 -5.41 -19.99 10.27
CA GLN A 19 -4.09 -19.95 9.67
C GLN A 19 -4.14 -19.41 8.25
N GLY A 20 -5.12 -19.87 7.46
CA GLY A 20 -5.31 -19.40 6.09
C GLY A 20 -5.59 -17.89 6.05
N MET A 21 -6.42 -17.41 6.97
CA MET A 21 -6.73 -15.98 7.08
C MET A 21 -5.47 -15.19 7.43
N LEU A 22 -4.68 -15.65 8.41
CA LEU A 22 -3.45 -14.98 8.84
C LEU A 22 -2.41 -14.94 7.71
N TYR A 23 -2.25 -16.03 6.95
CA TYR A 23 -1.34 -16.05 5.80
C TYR A 23 -1.81 -15.09 4.71
N GLY A 24 -3.12 -15.02 4.47
CA GLY A 24 -3.70 -14.07 3.53
C GLY A 24 -3.42 -12.63 3.93
N MET A 25 -3.57 -12.32 5.21
CA MET A 25 -3.30 -10.99 5.74
C MET A 25 -1.81 -10.64 5.61
N GLN A 26 -0.92 -11.58 5.91
CA GLN A 26 0.52 -11.39 5.74
C GLN A 26 0.88 -11.10 4.29
N TYR A 27 0.28 -11.85 3.36
CA TYR A 27 0.51 -11.65 1.94
C TYR A 27 0.07 -10.24 1.49
N GLU A 28 -1.11 -9.81 1.92
CA GLU A 28 -1.62 -8.48 1.59
C GLU A 28 -0.72 -7.37 2.15
N ILE A 29 -0.26 -7.53 3.39
CA ILE A 29 0.66 -6.58 4.03
C ILE A 29 1.95 -6.47 3.23
N GLN A 30 2.55 -7.60 2.87
CA GLN A 30 3.79 -7.63 2.09
C GLN A 30 3.60 -7.00 0.71
N SER A 31 2.48 -7.31 0.05
CA SER A 31 2.15 -6.73 -1.25
C SER A 31 2.00 -5.22 -1.18
N MET A 32 1.34 -4.73 -0.14
CA MET A 32 1.16 -3.29 0.08
C MET A 32 2.51 -2.61 0.36
N GLN A 33 3.37 -3.23 1.16
CA GLN A 33 4.72 -2.70 1.44
C GLN A 33 5.54 -2.57 0.16
N LYS A 34 5.49 -3.58 -0.71
CA LYS A 34 6.20 -3.55 -1.99
C LYS A 34 5.67 -2.45 -2.90
N ARG A 35 4.34 -2.27 -2.92
CA ARG A 35 3.71 -1.23 -3.73
C ARG A 35 4.12 0.16 -3.25
N ILE A 36 4.08 0.40 -1.94
CA ILE A 36 4.49 1.68 -1.35
C ILE A 36 5.96 1.97 -1.65
N THR A 37 6.83 0.97 -1.49
CA THR A 37 8.26 1.11 -1.79
C THR A 37 8.47 1.49 -3.26
N ALA A 38 7.76 0.84 -4.18
CA ALA A 38 7.86 1.17 -5.60
C ALA A 38 7.38 2.60 -5.89
N MET A 39 6.32 3.04 -5.23
CA MET A 39 5.82 4.42 -5.38
C MET A 39 6.84 5.43 -4.87
N GLU A 40 7.43 5.20 -3.71
CA GLU A 40 8.39 6.12 -3.11
C GLU A 40 9.74 6.14 -3.83
N GLU A 41 10.22 4.99 -4.28
CA GLU A 41 11.57 4.88 -4.85
C GLU A 41 11.63 5.08 -6.35
N LYS A 42 10.53 4.82 -7.06
CA LYS A 42 10.51 4.89 -8.52
C LYS A 42 9.57 5.95 -9.06
N ILE A 43 8.33 5.98 -8.61
CA ILE A 43 7.30 6.84 -9.19
C ILE A 43 7.48 8.29 -8.75
N ILE A 44 7.60 8.54 -7.45
CA ILE A 44 7.77 9.91 -6.94
C ILE A 44 9.05 10.56 -7.48
N PRO A 45 10.23 9.88 -7.47
CA PRO A 45 11.42 10.47 -8.07
C PRO A 45 11.28 10.77 -9.56
N ALA A 46 10.58 9.91 -10.31
CA ALA A 46 10.33 10.16 -11.74
C ALA A 46 9.45 11.39 -11.95
N LEU A 47 8.39 11.55 -11.15
CA LEU A 47 7.52 12.72 -11.22
C LEU A 47 8.26 14.00 -10.79
N ARG A 48 9.17 13.91 -9.83
CA ARG A 48 10.01 15.04 -9.41
C ARG A 48 10.93 15.48 -10.55
N LYS A 49 11.55 14.53 -11.24
CA LYS A 49 12.38 14.83 -12.42
C LYS A 49 11.57 15.50 -13.52
N THR A 50 10.36 15.01 -13.76
CA THR A 50 9.45 15.60 -14.74
C THR A 50 9.10 17.03 -14.36
N PHE A 51 8.79 17.28 -13.10
CA PHE A 51 8.50 18.64 -12.62
C PHE A 51 9.71 19.55 -12.80
N ASP A 52 10.90 19.10 -12.37
CA ASP A 52 12.11 19.90 -12.46
C ASP A 52 12.44 20.27 -13.91
N ALA A 53 12.32 19.29 -14.84
CA ALA A 53 12.54 19.52 -16.26
C ALA A 53 11.50 20.50 -16.84
N THR A 54 10.24 20.33 -16.46
CA THR A 54 9.14 21.18 -16.93
C THR A 54 9.34 22.63 -16.42
N PHE A 55 9.72 22.78 -15.16
CA PHE A 55 9.97 24.07 -14.57
C PHE A 55 11.14 24.79 -15.26
N LEU A 56 12.21 24.05 -15.59
CA LEU A 56 13.36 24.62 -16.32
C LEU A 56 12.94 25.14 -17.70
N VAL A 57 12.14 24.35 -18.43
CA VAL A 57 11.63 24.77 -19.76
C VAL A 57 10.71 25.98 -19.64
N TYR A 58 9.93 26.07 -18.58
CA TYR A 58 9.12 27.25 -18.28
C TYR A 58 9.98 28.48 -18.05
N GLN A 59 11.07 28.35 -17.29
CA GLN A 59 12.00 29.46 -17.06
C GLN A 59 12.64 29.95 -18.35
N GLU A 60 12.75 29.09 -19.35
CA GLU A 60 13.26 29.46 -20.68
C GLU A 60 12.16 30.02 -21.59
N ASN A 61 10.96 30.25 -21.07
CA ASN A 61 9.80 30.77 -21.79
C ASN A 61 9.33 29.90 -22.97
N LYS A 62 9.60 28.59 -22.91
CA LYS A 62 9.23 27.67 -23.97
C LYS A 62 7.89 26.99 -23.76
N ILE A 63 7.36 26.98 -22.52
CA ILE A 63 6.05 26.45 -22.19
C ILE A 63 5.31 27.41 -21.28
N GLN A 64 4.01 27.22 -21.13
CA GLN A 64 3.18 28.07 -20.31
C GLN A 64 3.00 27.50 -18.89
N LEU A 65 2.63 28.36 -17.97
CA LEU A 65 2.46 28.03 -16.55
C LEU A 65 1.54 26.83 -16.28
N PRO A 66 0.40 26.63 -16.98
CA PRO A 66 -0.46 25.46 -16.73
C PRO A 66 0.28 24.12 -16.83
N ALA A 67 1.27 24.00 -17.72
CA ALA A 67 2.05 22.77 -17.84
C ALA A 67 2.88 22.50 -16.58
N VAL A 68 3.42 23.55 -15.96
CA VAL A 68 4.17 23.44 -14.70
C VAL A 68 3.23 23.01 -13.56
N ILE A 69 2.06 23.63 -13.50
CA ILE A 69 1.05 23.32 -12.48
C ILE A 69 0.61 21.87 -12.60
N ASP A 70 0.37 21.37 -13.81
CA ASP A 70 -0.01 19.99 -14.05
C ASP A 70 1.06 19.01 -13.56
N ALA A 71 2.33 19.30 -13.82
CA ALA A 71 3.44 18.47 -13.36
C ALA A 71 3.56 18.49 -11.83
N TRP A 72 3.36 19.66 -11.21
CA TRP A 72 3.35 19.80 -9.76
C TRP A 72 2.20 19.03 -9.13
N GLU A 73 1.00 19.14 -9.70
CA GLU A 73 -0.18 18.42 -9.22
C GLU A 73 0.02 16.92 -9.28
N ALA A 74 0.59 16.40 -10.39
CA ALA A 74 0.85 14.97 -10.54
C ALA A 74 1.76 14.45 -9.43
N GLN A 75 2.84 15.18 -9.11
CA GLN A 75 3.75 14.83 -8.02
C GLN A 75 3.03 14.86 -6.67
N THR A 76 2.30 15.93 -6.39
CA THR A 76 1.60 16.12 -5.13
C THR A 76 0.53 15.05 -4.91
N MET A 77 -0.24 14.73 -5.93
CA MET A 77 -1.26 13.68 -5.87
C MET A 77 -0.65 12.32 -5.57
N MET A 78 0.50 12.01 -6.15
CA MET A 78 1.19 10.76 -5.88
C MET A 78 1.69 10.69 -4.43
N GLN A 79 2.22 11.80 -3.90
CA GLN A 79 2.64 11.87 -2.51
C GLN A 79 1.46 11.64 -1.55
N MET A 80 0.29 12.21 -1.87
CA MET A 80 -0.93 11.99 -1.09
C MET A 80 -1.40 10.55 -1.18
N ASN A 81 -1.32 9.94 -2.36
CA ASN A 81 -1.66 8.53 -2.55
C ASN A 81 -0.78 7.61 -1.70
N VAL A 82 0.52 7.92 -1.61
CA VAL A 82 1.45 7.15 -0.76
C VAL A 82 1.03 7.26 0.71
N LEU A 83 0.65 8.44 1.17
CA LEU A 83 0.17 8.61 2.54
C LEU A 83 -1.09 7.78 2.81
N ASP A 84 -2.04 7.80 1.88
CA ASP A 84 -3.26 7.01 1.99
C ASP A 84 -2.95 5.51 2.04
N GLU A 85 -2.03 5.05 1.18
CA GLU A 85 -1.62 3.65 1.17
C GLU A 85 -0.91 3.25 2.46
N LYS A 86 -0.09 4.15 3.03
CA LYS A 86 0.55 3.91 4.32
C LYS A 86 -0.45 3.79 5.45
N LEU A 87 -1.49 4.62 5.46
CA LEU A 87 -2.56 4.53 6.45
C LEU A 87 -3.28 3.20 6.35
N LYS A 88 -3.60 2.76 5.13
CA LYS A 88 -4.20 1.45 4.90
C LYS A 88 -3.31 0.32 5.39
N LEU A 89 -2.01 0.43 5.14
CA LEU A 89 -1.03 -0.55 5.60
C LEU A 89 -1.03 -0.66 7.13
N TYR A 90 -1.02 0.48 7.84
CA TYR A 90 -1.08 0.48 9.30
C TYR A 90 -2.37 -0.16 9.81
N GLU A 91 -3.50 0.13 9.19
CA GLU A 91 -4.78 -0.50 9.54
C GLU A 91 -4.72 -2.02 9.35
N MET A 92 -4.13 -2.47 8.25
CA MET A 92 -3.97 -3.90 7.97
C MET A 92 -3.07 -4.57 9.00
N ILE A 93 -1.98 -3.91 9.41
CA ILE A 93 -1.07 -4.43 10.43
C ILE A 93 -1.78 -4.53 11.78
N VAL A 94 -2.54 -3.50 12.16
CA VAL A 94 -3.30 -3.51 13.41
C VAL A 94 -4.33 -4.64 13.40
N ASP A 95 -5.05 -4.82 12.31
CA ASP A 95 -6.03 -5.90 12.18
C ASP A 95 -5.37 -7.26 12.27
N TYR A 96 -4.20 -7.43 11.64
CA TYR A 96 -3.42 -8.65 11.71
C TYR A 96 -3.00 -8.95 13.16
N GLU A 97 -2.50 -7.96 13.87
CA GLU A 97 -2.08 -8.11 15.26
C GLU A 97 -3.26 -8.48 16.16
N LYS A 98 -4.43 -7.88 15.94
CA LYS A 98 -5.63 -8.23 16.69
C LYS A 98 -6.03 -9.70 16.49
N GLU A 99 -5.95 -10.19 15.27
CA GLU A 99 -6.27 -11.59 14.99
C GLU A 99 -5.21 -12.54 15.56
N LEU A 100 -3.93 -12.12 15.52
CA LEU A 100 -2.82 -12.94 16.02
C LEU A 100 -2.88 -13.13 17.52
N TYR A 101 -3.26 -12.10 18.28
CA TYR A 101 -3.29 -12.13 19.75
C TYR A 101 -4.70 -12.37 20.32
N ARG A 102 -5.61 -12.84 19.51
CA ARG A 102 -6.96 -13.20 19.93
C ARG A 102 -7.06 -14.57 20.66
#